data_94be8d96ad4433e07b07328fbcf3aaee
#
_entry.id   94be8d96ad4433e07b07328fbcf3aaee
#
_cell.length_a   1.000
_cell.length_b   1.000
_cell.length_c   1.000
_cell.angle_alpha   90.00
_cell.angle_beta   90.00
_cell.angle_gamma   90.00
#
_symmetry.space_group_name_H-M   'P 1'
#
loop_
_entity.id
_entity.type
_entity.pdbx_description
1 polymer ?
#
loop_
_entity_poly.entity_id
_entity_poly.type
_entity_poly.pdbx_seq_one_letter_code
_entity_poly.pdbx_strand_id
1 'polypeptide(L)'
;EYPPQEAKITLYGSNNNVYREVCGVENGFTKVDEGIRKLRNLKIPIQLVTTFVKQNIDDRDNILKYAITNRYRWNYSTSCYPSLRGADTNARECALSVYDLSCSEEASKEWNEKPFIKKDRKPCEYCAIYRTGYHITWDGYMRFCLFLDEPKIDILKHSFEENWKELQDYSESLCWPEKCYTCPVQEKCRKCIASLACNNGGIGKVNEDYCGNVLRLLEIDKMYN
;
A
#
# COMPACT_ATOMS: atom_id res chain seq x y z
N GLU A 1 -30.68 3.11 8.97
CA GLU A 1 -31.31 3.70 7.80
C GLU A 1 -30.60 3.25 6.53
N TYR A 2 -29.31 3.51 6.34
CA TYR A 2 -28.52 3.02 5.20
C TYR A 2 -27.21 2.43 5.71
N PRO A 3 -27.20 1.17 6.19
CA PRO A 3 -25.98 0.55 6.69
C PRO A 3 -24.96 0.38 5.54
N PRO A 4 -23.67 0.44 5.82
CA PRO A 4 -22.66 0.15 4.82
C PRO A 4 -22.73 -1.30 4.37
N GLN A 5 -22.40 -1.56 3.11
CA GLN A 5 -22.35 -2.92 2.58
C GLN A 5 -21.22 -3.75 3.20
N GLU A 6 -20.14 -3.11 3.61
CA GLU A 6 -18.99 -3.71 4.26
C GLU A 6 -18.22 -2.65 5.07
N ALA A 7 -17.65 -3.07 6.18
CA ALA A 7 -16.70 -2.26 6.95
C ALA A 7 -15.28 -2.84 6.84
N LYS A 8 -14.32 -2.03 6.40
CA LYS A 8 -12.89 -2.36 6.45
C LYS A 8 -12.30 -1.77 7.71
N ILE A 9 -11.72 -2.61 8.55
CA ILE A 9 -11.19 -2.21 9.85
C ILE A 9 -9.71 -2.53 9.91
N THR A 10 -8.91 -1.53 10.23
CA THR A 10 -7.48 -1.75 10.46
C THR A 10 -7.27 -2.39 11.82
N LEU A 11 -6.61 -3.54 11.85
CA LEU A 11 -6.21 -4.26 13.04
C LEU A 11 -4.69 -4.22 13.14
N TYR A 12 -4.15 -3.43 14.06
CA TYR A 12 -2.71 -3.25 14.22
C TYR A 12 -2.05 -4.25 15.17
N GLY A 13 -2.85 -5.00 15.92
CA GLY A 13 -2.35 -6.01 16.84
C GLY A 13 -3.47 -6.86 17.40
N SER A 14 -3.14 -7.98 18.03
CA SER A 14 -4.06 -8.90 18.66
C SER A 14 -4.32 -8.59 20.15
N ASN A 15 -3.66 -7.57 20.72
CA ASN A 15 -3.75 -7.19 22.11
C ASN A 15 -3.39 -5.71 22.32
N ASN A 16 -3.68 -5.21 23.54
CA ASN A 16 -3.47 -3.81 23.88
C ASN A 16 -1.98 -3.40 23.92
N ASN A 17 -1.07 -4.31 24.23
CA ASN A 17 0.36 -3.98 24.27
C ASN A 17 0.86 -3.64 22.87
N VAL A 18 0.56 -4.47 21.87
CA VAL A 18 0.92 -4.20 20.48
C VAL A 18 0.25 -2.91 19.98
N TYR A 19 -1.02 -2.68 20.33
CA TYR A 19 -1.68 -1.42 19.97
C TYR A 19 -1.02 -0.18 20.57
N ARG A 20 -0.54 -0.28 21.80
CA ARG A 20 0.22 0.79 22.44
C ARG A 20 1.53 1.07 21.72
N GLU A 21 2.26 0.03 21.33
CA GLU A 21 3.53 0.16 20.60
C GLU A 21 3.35 0.75 19.20
N VAL A 22 2.30 0.37 18.47
CA VAL A 22 2.05 0.85 17.11
C VAL A 22 1.37 2.20 17.08
N CYS A 23 0.38 2.41 17.94
CA CYS A 23 -0.55 3.55 17.86
C CYS A 23 -0.45 4.52 19.04
N GLY A 24 0.32 4.20 20.09
CA GLY A 24 0.36 4.99 21.33
C GLY A 24 -0.94 4.94 22.16
N VAL A 25 -1.81 3.95 21.93
CA VAL A 25 -3.14 3.85 22.56
C VAL A 25 -3.21 2.66 23.50
N GLU A 26 -3.30 2.91 24.81
CA GLU A 26 -3.29 1.88 25.86
C GLU A 26 -4.35 0.78 25.69
N ASN A 27 -5.58 1.15 25.37
CA ASN A 27 -6.71 0.24 25.24
C ASN A 27 -7.18 0.11 23.76
N GLY A 28 -6.26 0.21 22.82
CA GLY A 28 -6.57 0.27 21.40
C GLY A 28 -7.25 -1.00 20.89
N PHE A 29 -6.70 -2.17 21.19
CA PHE A 29 -7.31 -3.44 20.78
C PHE A 29 -8.70 -3.63 21.38
N THR A 30 -8.87 -3.38 22.68
CA THR A 30 -10.18 -3.51 23.35
C THR A 30 -11.24 -2.66 22.66
N LYS A 31 -10.92 -1.39 22.33
CA LYS A 31 -11.86 -0.49 21.65
C LYS A 31 -12.21 -0.95 20.24
N VAL A 32 -11.22 -1.45 19.51
CA VAL A 32 -11.43 -1.96 18.14
C VAL A 32 -12.26 -3.24 18.18
N ASP A 33 -11.96 -4.18 19.07
CA ASP A 33 -12.73 -5.42 19.23
C ASP A 33 -14.20 -5.14 19.63
N GLU A 34 -14.44 -4.19 20.54
CA GLU A 34 -15.80 -3.73 20.85
C GLU A 34 -16.51 -3.15 19.63
N GLY A 35 -15.82 -2.35 18.82
CA GLY A 35 -16.35 -1.80 17.57
C GLY A 35 -16.71 -2.91 16.58
N ILE A 36 -15.83 -3.88 16.40
CA ILE A 36 -16.03 -5.06 15.56
C ILE A 36 -17.27 -5.85 16.01
N ARG A 37 -17.41 -6.10 17.32
CA ARG A 37 -18.58 -6.79 17.88
C ARG A 37 -19.88 -6.04 17.62
N LYS A 38 -19.89 -4.71 17.74
CA LYS A 38 -21.06 -3.87 17.43
C LYS A 38 -21.47 -3.99 15.95
N LEU A 39 -20.51 -3.91 15.04
CA LEU A 39 -20.77 -4.08 13.61
C LEU A 39 -21.30 -5.49 13.27
N ARG A 40 -20.74 -6.52 13.91
CA ARG A 40 -21.21 -7.90 13.77
C ARG A 40 -22.66 -8.06 14.26
N ASN A 41 -23.02 -7.46 15.38
CA ASN A 41 -24.40 -7.48 15.89
C ASN A 41 -25.39 -6.79 14.94
N LEU A 42 -24.91 -5.78 14.20
CA LEU A 42 -25.66 -5.13 13.12
C LEU A 42 -25.64 -5.89 11.80
N LYS A 43 -25.03 -7.08 11.76
CA LYS A 43 -24.86 -7.92 10.56
C LYS A 43 -24.13 -7.24 9.40
N ILE A 44 -23.25 -6.27 9.70
CA ILE A 44 -22.42 -5.61 8.71
C ILE A 44 -21.21 -6.52 8.42
N PRO A 45 -20.97 -6.91 7.15
CA PRO A 45 -19.78 -7.66 6.76
C PRO A 45 -18.51 -6.91 7.13
N ILE A 46 -17.51 -7.65 7.64
CA ILE A 46 -16.25 -7.07 8.13
C ILE A 46 -15.09 -7.67 7.36
N GLN A 47 -14.21 -6.80 6.87
CA GLN A 47 -12.88 -7.14 6.40
C GLN A 47 -11.84 -6.52 7.33
N LEU A 48 -10.93 -7.34 7.85
CA LEU A 48 -9.77 -6.86 8.58
C LEU A 48 -8.63 -6.57 7.61
N VAL A 49 -7.93 -5.48 7.86
CA VAL A 49 -6.71 -5.12 7.13
C VAL A 49 -5.61 -4.79 8.13
N THR A 50 -4.38 -5.23 7.86
CA THR A 50 -3.23 -4.97 8.73
C THR A 50 -2.10 -4.37 7.89
N THR A 51 -1.49 -3.29 8.38
CA THR A 51 -0.19 -2.87 7.87
C THR A 51 0.86 -3.34 8.87
N PHE A 52 1.75 -4.22 8.40
CA PHE A 52 2.86 -4.68 9.23
C PHE A 52 3.98 -3.67 9.23
N VAL A 53 4.44 -3.38 10.43
CA VAL A 53 5.58 -2.52 10.76
C VAL A 53 6.44 -3.26 11.79
N LYS A 54 7.63 -2.73 12.10
CA LYS A 54 8.56 -3.36 13.07
C LYS A 54 7.91 -3.72 14.40
N GLN A 55 6.98 -2.88 14.86
CA GLN A 55 6.34 -3.03 16.17
C GLN A 55 5.28 -4.13 16.24
N ASN A 56 4.77 -4.61 15.11
CA ASN A 56 3.69 -5.61 15.12
C ASN A 56 3.95 -6.85 14.25
N ILE A 57 5.10 -6.95 13.61
CA ILE A 57 5.38 -8.10 12.74
C ILE A 57 5.38 -9.43 13.51
N ASP A 58 5.88 -9.43 14.73
CA ASP A 58 5.93 -10.62 15.59
C ASP A 58 4.54 -11.07 16.08
N ASP A 59 3.53 -10.20 15.98
CA ASP A 59 2.14 -10.52 16.34
C ASP A 59 1.30 -11.05 15.15
N ARG A 60 1.93 -11.27 14.00
CA ARG A 60 1.29 -11.69 12.74
C ARG A 60 0.40 -12.92 12.93
N ASP A 61 0.94 -13.97 13.56
CA ASP A 61 0.24 -15.24 13.71
C ASP A 61 -0.96 -15.12 14.65
N ASN A 62 -0.84 -14.29 15.69
CA ASN A 62 -1.96 -14.00 16.60
C ASN A 62 -3.06 -13.21 15.91
N ILE A 63 -2.71 -12.21 15.06
CA ILE A 63 -3.66 -11.46 14.23
C ILE A 63 -4.39 -12.42 13.27
N LEU A 64 -3.65 -13.29 12.58
CA LEU A 64 -4.21 -14.31 11.69
C LEU A 64 -5.15 -15.24 12.44
N LYS A 65 -4.74 -15.73 13.60
CA LYS A 65 -5.57 -16.58 14.47
C LYS A 65 -6.86 -15.87 14.90
N TYR A 66 -6.79 -14.59 15.26
CA TYR A 66 -7.97 -13.78 15.58
C TYR A 66 -8.92 -13.71 14.38
N ALA A 67 -8.41 -13.44 13.18
CA ALA A 67 -9.21 -13.35 11.97
C ALA A 67 -9.90 -14.69 11.63
N ILE A 68 -9.16 -15.80 11.65
CA ILE A 68 -9.67 -17.15 11.36
C ILE A 68 -10.72 -17.57 12.39
N THR A 69 -10.42 -17.43 13.70
CA THR A 69 -11.34 -17.81 14.77
C THR A 69 -12.68 -17.10 14.69
N ASN A 70 -12.67 -15.83 14.29
CA ASN A 70 -13.86 -15.02 14.15
C ASN A 70 -14.47 -15.05 12.73
N ARG A 71 -13.87 -15.79 11.79
CA ARG A 71 -14.29 -15.92 10.38
C ARG A 71 -14.34 -14.58 9.64
N TYR A 72 -13.37 -13.69 9.91
CA TYR A 72 -13.20 -12.44 9.16
C TYR A 72 -12.31 -12.66 7.95
N ARG A 73 -12.64 -11.99 6.84
CA ARG A 73 -11.66 -11.82 5.76
C ARG A 73 -10.54 -10.95 6.25
N TRP A 74 -9.32 -11.32 5.95
CA TRP A 74 -8.13 -10.56 6.37
C TRP A 74 -7.17 -10.38 5.21
N ASN A 75 -6.71 -9.15 5.05
CA ASN A 75 -5.65 -8.79 4.12
C ASN A 75 -4.58 -8.02 4.88
N TYR A 76 -3.36 -8.09 4.40
CA TYR A 76 -2.27 -7.33 4.98
C TYR A 76 -1.43 -6.62 3.92
N SER A 77 -0.67 -5.60 4.35
CA SER A 77 0.35 -4.89 3.59
C SER A 77 1.58 -4.70 4.46
N THR A 78 2.74 -4.68 3.82
CA THR A 78 4.03 -4.33 4.45
C THR A 78 4.53 -2.97 3.95
N SER A 79 3.75 -2.31 3.08
CA SER A 79 4.11 -1.02 2.52
C SER A 79 3.80 0.11 3.48
N CYS A 80 4.82 0.85 3.87
CA CYS A 80 4.72 2.05 4.68
C CYS A 80 5.22 3.24 3.85
N TYR A 81 4.34 4.21 3.61
CA TYR A 81 4.65 5.40 2.82
C TYR A 81 4.84 6.61 3.71
N PRO A 82 5.75 7.54 3.36
CA PRO A 82 5.86 8.80 4.07
C PRO A 82 4.56 9.61 3.92
N SER A 83 4.29 10.46 4.90
CA SER A 83 3.16 11.39 4.80
C SER A 83 3.36 12.37 3.66
N LEU A 84 2.35 12.53 2.82
CA LEU A 84 2.34 13.50 1.71
C LEU A 84 1.69 14.83 2.09
N ARG A 85 1.20 14.98 3.33
CA ARG A 85 0.36 16.12 3.74
C ARG A 85 1.02 17.00 4.80
N GLY A 86 2.35 17.04 4.80
CA GLY A 86 3.12 17.91 5.70
C GLY A 86 3.13 17.48 7.16
N ALA A 87 2.55 16.34 7.52
CA ALA A 87 2.77 15.75 8.83
C ALA A 87 4.19 15.19 8.88
N ASP A 88 4.97 15.61 9.86
CA ASP A 88 6.24 14.98 10.17
C ASP A 88 5.95 13.58 10.72
N THR A 89 6.24 12.54 9.95
CA THR A 89 6.00 11.17 10.35
C THR A 89 7.27 10.35 10.18
N ASN A 90 7.59 9.59 11.21
CA ASN A 90 8.69 8.62 11.20
C ASN A 90 8.29 7.30 10.47
N ALA A 91 7.46 7.39 9.44
CA ALA A 91 6.95 6.23 8.73
C ALA A 91 8.07 5.30 8.22
N ARG A 92 9.21 5.87 7.82
CA ARG A 92 10.39 5.09 7.39
C ARG A 92 11.04 4.32 8.54
N GLU A 93 11.03 4.87 9.74
CA GLU A 93 11.61 4.22 10.93
C GLU A 93 10.80 3.00 11.36
N CYS A 94 9.48 3.08 11.17
CA CYS A 94 8.55 1.98 11.46
C CYS A 94 8.51 0.93 10.34
N ALA A 95 8.91 1.27 9.12
CA ALA A 95 8.88 0.36 7.98
C ALA A 95 9.75 -0.87 8.25
N LEU A 96 9.22 -2.03 7.84
CA LEU A 96 9.99 -3.27 7.83
C LEU A 96 11.19 -3.13 6.90
N SER A 97 12.34 -3.62 7.33
CA SER A 97 13.49 -3.74 6.45
C SER A 97 13.26 -4.86 5.45
N VAL A 98 14.05 -4.86 4.39
CA VAL A 98 14.08 -5.98 3.42
C VAL A 98 14.38 -7.29 4.10
N TYR A 99 15.26 -7.25 5.09
CA TYR A 99 15.64 -8.42 5.86
C TYR A 99 14.42 -8.99 6.58
N ASP A 100 13.60 -8.14 7.22
CA ASP A 100 12.37 -8.56 7.90
C ASP A 100 11.34 -9.15 6.93
N LEU A 101 11.30 -8.65 5.70
CA LEU A 101 10.39 -9.12 4.65
C LEU A 101 10.90 -10.37 3.91
N SER A 102 12.21 -10.44 3.67
CA SER A 102 12.84 -11.52 2.90
C SER A 102 13.14 -12.77 3.72
N CYS A 103 13.06 -12.68 5.05
CA CYS A 103 13.23 -13.86 5.91
C CYS A 103 12.01 -14.79 5.93
N SER A 104 10.88 -14.41 5.32
CA SER A 104 9.76 -15.33 5.16
C SER A 104 9.86 -16.00 3.80
N GLU A 105 10.08 -17.30 3.79
CA GLU A 105 9.98 -18.17 2.62
C GLU A 105 8.67 -17.92 1.85
N GLU A 106 7.58 -17.65 2.57
CA GLU A 106 6.27 -17.31 2.04
C GLU A 106 6.26 -16.04 1.18
N ALA A 107 6.95 -14.95 1.60
CA ALA A 107 6.99 -13.71 0.84
C ALA A 107 7.77 -13.87 -0.47
N SER A 108 8.87 -14.65 -0.43
CA SER A 108 9.65 -14.97 -1.62
C SER A 108 8.84 -15.84 -2.58
N LYS A 109 8.18 -16.89 -2.09
CA LYS A 109 7.32 -17.78 -2.86
C LYS A 109 6.17 -16.99 -3.50
N GLU A 110 5.43 -16.20 -2.72
CA GLU A 110 4.34 -15.36 -3.23
C GLU A 110 4.83 -14.42 -4.33
N TRP A 111 6.02 -13.83 -4.18
CA TRP A 111 6.58 -12.94 -5.18
C TRP A 111 6.92 -13.65 -6.49
N ASN A 112 7.50 -14.83 -6.41
CA ASN A 112 7.94 -15.60 -7.57
C ASN A 112 6.81 -16.30 -8.31
N GLU A 113 5.74 -16.67 -7.63
CA GLU A 113 4.51 -17.24 -8.22
C GLU A 113 3.69 -16.22 -9.03
N LYS A 114 3.92 -14.91 -8.83
CA LYS A 114 3.23 -13.88 -9.60
C LYS A 114 3.62 -13.94 -11.09
N PRO A 115 2.65 -13.78 -12.00
CA PRO A 115 2.93 -13.82 -13.45
C PRO A 115 3.91 -12.71 -13.85
N PHE A 116 4.65 -12.98 -14.91
CA PHE A 116 5.53 -11.97 -15.51
C PHE A 116 4.76 -10.73 -15.93
N ILE A 117 5.42 -9.58 -15.80
CA ILE A 117 4.88 -8.30 -16.21
C ILE A 117 5.43 -7.97 -17.58
N LYS A 118 4.59 -7.43 -18.46
CA LYS A 118 5.01 -6.96 -19.77
C LYS A 118 6.20 -5.99 -19.65
N LYS A 119 7.26 -6.22 -20.41
CA LYS A 119 8.54 -5.52 -20.30
C LYS A 119 8.43 -4.02 -20.55
N ASP A 120 7.67 -3.63 -21.55
CA ASP A 120 7.49 -2.26 -22.05
C ASP A 120 6.23 -1.56 -21.49
N ARG A 121 5.68 -2.08 -20.40
CA ARG A 121 4.50 -1.48 -19.77
C ARG A 121 4.72 -0.03 -19.35
N LYS A 122 3.70 0.80 -19.51
CA LYS A 122 3.69 2.16 -18.98
C LYS A 122 3.55 2.17 -17.47
N PRO A 123 3.99 3.23 -16.75
CA PRO A 123 3.93 3.32 -15.29
C PRO A 123 2.56 3.05 -14.68
N CYS A 124 1.49 3.54 -15.29
CA CYS A 124 0.13 3.45 -14.75
C CYS A 124 -0.69 2.28 -15.30
N GLU A 125 -0.19 1.52 -16.26
CA GLU A 125 -0.95 0.49 -17.01
C GLU A 125 -1.61 -0.58 -16.11
N TYR A 126 -1.02 -0.91 -14.96
CA TYR A 126 -1.56 -1.86 -14.00
C TYR A 126 -2.17 -1.20 -12.76
N CYS A 127 -2.37 0.11 -12.80
CA CYS A 127 -3.01 0.81 -11.70
C CYS A 127 -4.53 0.55 -11.74
N ALA A 128 -5.11 0.19 -10.60
CA ALA A 128 -6.55 -0.08 -10.51
C ALA A 128 -7.44 1.11 -10.90
N ILE A 129 -6.91 2.32 -10.76
CA ILE A 129 -7.62 3.57 -11.10
C ILE A 129 -7.21 4.14 -12.47
N TYR A 130 -6.31 3.48 -13.19
CA TYR A 130 -5.87 3.93 -14.50
C TYR A 130 -7.05 4.01 -15.48
N ARG A 131 -7.31 5.21 -16.01
CA ARG A 131 -8.44 5.53 -16.89
C ARG A 131 -9.84 5.30 -16.30
N THR A 132 -9.97 4.96 -15.02
CA THR A 132 -11.26 4.62 -14.43
C THR A 132 -11.57 5.35 -13.13
N GLY A 133 -10.58 6.06 -12.57
CA GLY A 133 -10.74 6.71 -11.28
C GLY A 133 -9.89 7.97 -11.10
N TYR A 134 -10.27 8.75 -10.14
CA TYR A 134 -9.61 9.97 -9.71
C TYR A 134 -9.86 10.18 -8.22
N HIS A 135 -9.10 11.09 -7.62
CA HIS A 135 -9.30 11.54 -6.25
C HIS A 135 -9.52 13.04 -6.26
N ILE A 136 -10.53 13.51 -5.54
CA ILE A 136 -10.69 14.94 -5.22
C ILE A 136 -10.27 15.12 -3.76
N THR A 137 -9.30 15.98 -3.55
CA THR A 137 -8.81 16.30 -2.22
C THR A 137 -9.65 17.40 -1.59
N TRP A 138 -9.61 17.53 -0.25
CA TRP A 138 -10.43 18.53 0.49
C TRP A 138 -10.09 19.98 0.13
N ASP A 139 -8.92 20.23 -0.45
CA ASP A 139 -8.46 21.52 -0.93
C ASP A 139 -8.86 21.81 -2.40
N GLY A 140 -9.72 20.97 -2.98
CA GLY A 140 -10.35 21.21 -4.28
C GLY A 140 -9.51 20.79 -5.49
N TYR A 141 -8.54 19.90 -5.33
CA TYR A 141 -7.74 19.41 -6.45
C TYR A 141 -8.12 18.00 -6.87
N MET A 142 -8.22 17.79 -8.18
CA MET A 142 -8.30 16.44 -8.76
C MET A 142 -6.88 15.88 -8.94
N ARG A 143 -6.69 14.64 -8.51
CA ARG A 143 -5.42 13.93 -8.58
C ARG A 143 -5.61 12.52 -9.13
N PHE A 144 -4.59 12.02 -9.80
CA PHE A 144 -4.54 10.65 -10.29
C PHE A 144 -4.32 9.64 -9.14
N CYS A 145 -3.44 9.96 -8.21
CA CYS A 145 -3.06 9.08 -7.12
C CYS A 145 -2.84 9.86 -5.83
N LEU A 146 -3.30 9.32 -4.70
CA LEU A 146 -3.12 9.96 -3.39
C LEU A 146 -1.65 9.98 -2.92
N PHE A 147 -0.80 9.15 -3.51
CA PHE A 147 0.63 9.10 -3.23
C PHE A 147 1.48 9.98 -4.15
N LEU A 148 0.87 10.64 -5.13
CA LEU A 148 1.53 11.62 -5.99
C LEU A 148 1.03 13.00 -5.65
N ASP A 149 1.94 13.94 -5.49
CA ASP A 149 1.61 15.34 -5.20
C ASP A 149 1.17 16.09 -6.45
N GLU A 150 1.54 15.60 -7.64
CA GLU A 150 1.12 16.08 -8.95
C GLU A 150 0.35 15.00 -9.73
N PRO A 151 -0.57 15.39 -10.65
CA PRO A 151 -0.99 16.76 -10.92
C PRO A 151 -1.91 17.30 -9.82
N LYS A 152 -1.93 18.63 -9.67
CA LYS A 152 -2.90 19.38 -8.86
C LYS A 152 -3.84 20.14 -9.79
N ILE A 153 -4.89 19.48 -10.25
CA ILE A 153 -5.85 20.06 -11.18
C ILE A 153 -6.99 20.71 -10.36
N ASP A 154 -7.09 22.04 -10.43
CA ASP A 154 -8.12 22.79 -9.71
C ASP A 154 -9.50 22.53 -10.34
N ILE A 155 -10.37 21.83 -9.62
CA ILE A 155 -11.69 21.41 -10.12
C ILE A 155 -12.66 22.56 -10.37
N LEU A 156 -12.37 23.75 -9.88
CA LEU A 156 -13.24 24.92 -10.04
C LEU A 156 -12.88 25.80 -11.25
N LYS A 157 -11.72 25.53 -11.88
CA LYS A 157 -11.25 26.34 -13.02
C LYS A 157 -11.80 25.92 -14.36
N HIS A 158 -12.06 24.64 -14.53
CA HIS A 158 -12.48 24.04 -15.80
C HIS A 158 -13.62 23.06 -15.60
N SER A 159 -14.24 22.61 -16.69
CA SER A 159 -15.26 21.56 -16.64
C SER A 159 -14.67 20.23 -16.14
N PHE A 160 -15.52 19.32 -15.70
CA PHE A 160 -15.08 18.00 -15.30
C PHE A 160 -14.37 17.25 -16.45
N GLU A 161 -14.89 17.38 -17.66
CA GLU A 161 -14.35 16.74 -18.86
C GLU A 161 -12.94 17.23 -19.19
N GLU A 162 -12.71 18.54 -19.07
CA GLU A 162 -11.38 19.13 -19.28
C GLU A 162 -10.39 18.68 -18.20
N ASN A 163 -10.78 18.72 -16.93
CA ASN A 163 -9.98 18.26 -15.80
C ASN A 163 -9.67 16.77 -15.93
N TRP A 164 -10.65 15.98 -16.32
CA TRP A 164 -10.49 14.53 -16.55
C TRP A 164 -9.50 14.26 -17.69
N LYS A 165 -9.60 14.99 -18.79
CA LYS A 165 -8.67 14.87 -19.91
C LYS A 165 -7.25 15.22 -19.49
N GLU A 166 -7.05 16.32 -18.78
CA GLU A 166 -5.73 16.73 -18.27
C GLU A 166 -5.13 15.64 -17.37
N LEU A 167 -5.95 15.05 -16.48
CA LEU A 167 -5.53 13.96 -15.62
C LEU A 167 -5.07 12.73 -16.41
N GLN A 168 -5.78 12.36 -17.48
CA GLN A 168 -5.44 11.24 -18.34
C GLN A 168 -4.15 11.54 -19.12
N ASP A 169 -4.04 12.72 -19.74
CA ASP A 169 -2.87 13.15 -20.50
C ASP A 169 -1.61 13.11 -19.58
N TYR A 170 -1.74 13.58 -18.33
CA TYR A 170 -0.66 13.47 -17.35
C TYR A 170 -0.27 12.02 -17.05
N SER A 171 -1.22 11.16 -16.79
CA SER A 171 -0.95 9.74 -16.48
C SER A 171 -0.26 9.01 -17.64
N GLU A 172 -0.61 9.37 -18.89
CA GLU A 172 0.01 8.83 -20.11
C GLU A 172 1.44 9.36 -20.35
N SER A 173 1.73 10.57 -19.86
CA SER A 173 3.06 11.21 -20.02
C SER A 173 4.10 10.63 -19.06
N LEU A 174 3.68 9.90 -18.02
CA LEU A 174 4.59 9.35 -17.02
C LEU A 174 5.52 8.29 -17.63
N CYS A 175 6.80 8.40 -17.30
CA CYS A 175 7.84 7.46 -17.70
C CYS A 175 8.47 6.81 -16.47
N TRP A 176 8.96 5.58 -16.65
CA TRP A 176 9.81 4.95 -15.67
C TRP A 176 11.16 5.66 -15.57
N PRO A 177 11.85 5.61 -14.43
CA PRO A 177 13.26 5.98 -14.37
C PRO A 177 14.07 5.22 -15.43
N GLU A 178 15.05 5.88 -16.06
CA GLU A 178 15.85 5.32 -17.16
C GLU A 178 16.45 3.96 -16.81
N LYS A 179 17.01 3.81 -15.61
CA LYS A 179 17.55 2.56 -15.08
C LYS A 179 16.55 1.37 -15.13
N CYS A 180 15.25 1.67 -15.06
CA CYS A 180 14.22 0.63 -15.08
C CYS A 180 14.04 -0.04 -16.45
N TYR A 181 14.36 0.66 -17.55
CA TYR A 181 14.20 0.11 -18.91
C TYR A 181 15.26 -0.94 -19.25
N THR A 182 16.44 -0.84 -18.63
CA THR A 182 17.56 -1.78 -18.84
C THR A 182 17.71 -2.79 -17.70
N CYS A 183 16.81 -2.74 -16.70
CA CYS A 183 16.92 -3.59 -15.53
C CYS A 183 16.64 -5.06 -15.86
N PRO A 184 17.54 -6.00 -15.51
CA PRO A 184 17.40 -7.42 -15.85
C PRO A 184 16.21 -8.09 -15.21
N VAL A 185 15.66 -7.51 -14.12
CA VAL A 185 14.53 -8.07 -13.36
C VAL A 185 13.22 -7.31 -13.57
N GLN A 186 13.14 -6.46 -14.59
CA GLN A 186 11.97 -5.56 -14.76
C GLN A 186 10.65 -6.32 -14.96
N GLU A 187 10.66 -7.52 -15.52
CA GLU A 187 9.46 -8.34 -15.74
C GLU A 187 8.93 -9.00 -14.46
N LYS A 188 9.77 -9.13 -13.45
CA LYS A 188 9.39 -9.60 -12.10
C LYS A 188 9.14 -8.43 -11.14
N CYS A 189 9.63 -7.23 -11.47
CA CYS A 189 9.56 -6.07 -10.60
C CYS A 189 8.16 -5.43 -10.60
N ARG A 190 7.50 -5.44 -9.46
CA ARG A 190 6.16 -4.86 -9.24
C ARG A 190 6.20 -3.38 -8.86
N LYS A 191 7.15 -2.64 -9.43
CA LYS A 191 7.30 -1.21 -9.17
C LYS A 191 6.02 -0.43 -9.46
N CYS A 192 5.77 0.56 -8.60
CA CYS A 192 4.72 1.56 -8.77
C CYS A 192 5.37 2.93 -8.85
N ILE A 193 4.98 3.76 -9.81
CA ILE A 193 5.57 5.10 -10.01
C ILE A 193 5.38 5.99 -8.76
N ALA A 194 4.21 5.90 -8.13
CA ALA A 194 3.93 6.65 -6.91
C ALA A 194 4.79 6.17 -5.72
N SER A 195 4.95 4.86 -5.57
CA SER A 195 5.81 4.29 -4.53
C SER A 195 7.27 4.70 -4.69
N LEU A 196 7.77 4.69 -5.92
CA LEU A 196 9.13 5.19 -6.21
C LEU A 196 9.26 6.69 -5.91
N ALA A 197 8.28 7.50 -6.32
CA ALA A 197 8.29 8.94 -6.11
C ALA A 197 8.24 9.32 -4.62
N CYS A 198 7.37 8.69 -3.83
CA CYS A 198 7.23 8.94 -2.39
C CYS A 198 8.53 8.69 -1.62
N ASN A 199 9.28 7.67 -2.01
CA ASN A 199 10.48 7.28 -1.29
C ASN A 199 11.74 8.07 -1.71
N ASN A 200 11.73 8.75 -2.87
CA ASN A 200 12.91 9.40 -3.45
C ASN A 200 12.75 10.89 -3.73
N GLY A 201 11.63 11.46 -3.32
CA GLY A 201 11.35 12.89 -3.50
C GLY A 201 11.12 13.29 -4.95
N GLY A 202 10.52 12.42 -5.78
CA GLY A 202 10.06 12.80 -7.10
C GLY A 202 9.94 11.67 -8.12
N ILE A 203 9.14 11.93 -9.15
CA ILE A 203 8.98 11.07 -10.31
C ILE A 203 10.28 10.99 -11.10
N GLY A 204 10.54 9.84 -11.70
CA GLY A 204 11.74 9.61 -12.53
C GLY A 204 13.00 9.20 -11.76
N LYS A 205 12.95 9.17 -10.43
CA LYS A 205 14.07 8.71 -9.60
C LYS A 205 13.94 7.24 -9.22
N VAL A 206 15.07 6.56 -9.09
CA VAL A 206 15.15 5.16 -8.63
C VAL A 206 15.20 5.14 -7.12
N ASN A 207 14.47 4.20 -6.52
CA ASN A 207 14.61 3.86 -5.11
C ASN A 207 15.56 2.68 -4.98
N GLU A 208 16.79 2.92 -4.55
CA GLU A 208 17.82 1.87 -4.44
C GLU A 208 17.46 0.82 -3.39
N ASP A 209 16.83 1.21 -2.28
CA ASP A 209 16.36 0.27 -1.26
C ASP A 209 15.28 -0.65 -1.84
N TYR A 210 14.30 -0.09 -2.56
CA TYR A 210 13.28 -0.88 -3.23
C TYR A 210 13.91 -1.83 -4.26
N CYS A 211 14.86 -1.35 -5.06
CA CYS A 211 15.55 -2.18 -6.03
C CYS A 211 16.34 -3.32 -5.37
N GLY A 212 17.08 -3.02 -4.30
CA GLY A 212 17.79 -4.01 -3.52
C GLY A 212 16.87 -5.09 -2.95
N ASN A 213 15.69 -4.69 -2.52
CA ASN A 213 14.65 -5.59 -1.99
C ASN A 213 14.16 -6.58 -3.04
N VAL A 214 13.83 -6.06 -4.24
CA VAL A 214 13.39 -6.91 -5.34
C VAL A 214 14.46 -7.91 -5.73
N LEU A 215 15.72 -7.48 -5.82
CA LEU A 215 16.84 -8.36 -6.17
C LEU A 215 17.02 -9.47 -5.12
N ARG A 216 16.96 -9.15 -3.83
CA ARG A 216 17.06 -10.15 -2.75
C ARG A 216 15.93 -11.16 -2.77
N LEU A 217 14.68 -10.72 -2.95
CA LEU A 217 13.55 -11.64 -3.05
C LEU A 217 13.70 -12.64 -4.20
N LEU A 218 14.30 -12.21 -5.32
CA LEU A 218 14.57 -13.08 -6.46
C LEU A 218 15.79 -13.98 -6.26
N GLU A 219 16.78 -13.59 -5.45
CA GLU A 219 17.95 -14.39 -5.10
C GLU A 219 17.62 -15.50 -4.10
N ILE A 220 16.79 -15.21 -3.10
CA ILE A 220 16.36 -16.19 -2.10
C ILE A 220 15.68 -17.39 -2.77
N ASP A 221 14.85 -17.16 -3.77
CA ASP A 221 14.20 -18.24 -4.53
C ASP A 221 15.20 -19.19 -5.21
N LYS A 222 16.34 -18.68 -5.67
CA LYS A 222 17.41 -19.50 -6.28
C LYS A 222 18.17 -20.36 -5.28
N MET A 223 18.10 -20.03 -3.99
CA MET A 223 18.78 -20.80 -2.94
C MET A 223 17.95 -22.00 -2.45
N TYR A 224 16.63 -21.97 -2.68
CA TYR A 224 15.69 -22.99 -2.22
C TYR A 224 15.12 -23.88 -3.35
N ASN A 225 15.40 -23.55 -4.61
CA ASN A 225 15.08 -24.31 -5.82
C ASN A 225 16.36 -24.80 -6.51
#